data_d75283afe99de8b17d932317f70d5e9d
#
_entry.id   d75283afe99de8b17d932317f70d5e9d
#
_cell.length_a   1.000
_cell.length_b   1.000
_cell.length_c   1.000
_cell.angle_alpha   90.00
_cell.angle_beta   90.00
_cell.angle_gamma   90.00
#
_symmetry.space_group_name_H-M   'P 1'
#
loop_
_entity.id
_entity.type
_entity.pdbx_description
1 polymer ?
#
loop_
_entity_poly.entity_id
_entity_poly.type
_entity_poly.pdbx_seq_one_letter_code
_entity_poly.pdbx_strand_id
1 'polypeptide(L)'
;MNRKIGFIGCGNMAKAMIGGIIESKLVSPQDVIASDGYMPSLEGTSEKYGIKITQDNKEVASSSDVVFLAVKPNMYEAVIDEIKDSVDEKTMI
;
A
#
# COMPACT_ATOMS: atom_id res chain seq x y z
N MET A 1 5.72 -15.18 6.16
CA MET A 1 6.37 -13.89 6.47
C MET A 1 5.44 -13.04 7.32
N ASN A 2 5.95 -12.49 8.42
CA ASN A 2 5.10 -11.75 9.37
C ASN A 2 5.15 -10.24 9.20
N ARG A 3 5.64 -9.77 8.07
CA ARG A 3 5.75 -8.34 7.81
C ARG A 3 4.46 -7.79 7.21
N LYS A 4 4.13 -6.57 7.60
CA LYS A 4 3.00 -5.85 7.02
C LYS A 4 3.49 -5.02 5.86
N ILE A 5 2.79 -5.11 4.73
CA ILE A 5 3.16 -4.45 3.49
C ILE A 5 2.10 -3.41 3.14
N GLY A 6 2.55 -2.19 2.85
CA GLY A 6 1.67 -1.10 2.47
C GLY A 6 1.95 -0.61 1.07
N PHE A 7 0.89 -0.21 0.37
CA PHE A 7 0.97 0.39 -0.95
C PHE A 7 0.31 1.76 -0.90
N ILE A 8 1.06 2.80 -1.25
CA ILE A 8 0.50 4.13 -1.42
C ILE A 8 0.25 4.29 -2.91
N GLY A 9 -1.02 4.31 -3.29
CA GLY A 9 -1.46 4.22 -4.67
C GLY A 9 -1.96 2.81 -4.98
N CYS A 10 -3.10 2.70 -5.60
CA CYS A 10 -3.74 1.41 -5.92
C CYS A 10 -4.16 1.36 -7.39
N GLY A 11 -3.24 1.77 -8.27
CA GLY A 11 -3.43 1.67 -9.71
C GLY A 11 -3.09 0.28 -10.22
N ASN A 12 -3.00 0.13 -11.55
CA ASN A 12 -2.77 -1.16 -12.17
C ASN A 12 -1.48 -1.83 -11.71
N MET A 13 -0.41 -1.06 -11.53
CA MET A 13 0.87 -1.62 -11.10
C MET A 13 0.77 -2.16 -9.67
N ALA A 14 0.17 -1.40 -8.77
CA ALA A 14 -0.01 -1.84 -7.39
C ALA A 14 -0.88 -3.09 -7.32
N LYS A 15 -1.96 -3.13 -8.10
CA LYS A 15 -2.84 -4.29 -8.15
C LYS A 15 -2.11 -5.54 -8.63
N ALA A 16 -1.25 -5.41 -9.64
CA ALA A 16 -0.46 -6.54 -10.13
C ALA A 16 0.50 -7.05 -9.06
N MET A 17 1.15 -6.14 -8.33
CA MET A 17 2.06 -6.53 -7.25
C MET A 17 1.31 -7.19 -6.09
N ILE A 18 0.17 -6.62 -5.70
CA ILE A 18 -0.67 -7.19 -4.64
C ILE A 18 -1.11 -8.59 -5.02
N GLY A 19 -1.61 -8.76 -6.25
CA GLY A 19 -2.02 -10.07 -6.73
C GLY A 19 -0.91 -11.09 -6.69
N GLY A 20 0.28 -10.73 -7.14
CA GLY A 20 1.43 -11.62 -7.11
C GLY A 20 1.84 -12.02 -5.69
N ILE A 21 1.85 -11.07 -4.77
CA ILE A 21 2.22 -11.32 -3.38
C ILE A 21 1.21 -12.24 -2.70
N ILE A 22 -0.08 -11.99 -2.90
CA ILE A 22 -1.14 -12.78 -2.28
C ILE A 22 -1.19 -14.18 -2.88
N GLU A 23 -1.09 -14.31 -4.20
CA GLU A 23 -1.15 -15.60 -4.88
C GLU A 23 0.05 -16.47 -4.56
N SER A 24 1.21 -15.87 -4.31
CA SER A 24 2.41 -16.63 -3.92
C SER A 24 2.39 -17.00 -2.44
N LYS A 25 1.42 -16.51 -1.68
CA LYS A 25 1.27 -16.78 -0.24
C LYS A 25 2.45 -16.30 0.60
N LEU A 26 3.17 -15.29 0.12
CA LEU A 26 4.25 -14.67 0.88
C LEU A 26 3.74 -13.95 2.12
N VAL A 27 2.56 -13.33 2.01
CA VAL A 27 1.90 -12.67 3.14
C VAL A 27 0.41 -12.96 3.09
N SER A 28 -0.24 -12.84 4.24
CA SER A 28 -1.70 -12.96 4.31
C SER A 28 -2.35 -11.66 3.84
N PRO A 29 -3.55 -11.72 3.24
CA PRO A 29 -4.25 -10.49 2.84
C PRO A 29 -4.42 -9.48 3.98
N GLN A 30 -4.60 -9.95 5.21
CA GLN A 30 -4.75 -9.08 6.37
C GLN A 30 -3.50 -8.26 6.67
N ASP A 31 -2.35 -8.66 6.14
CA ASP A 31 -1.08 -7.97 6.35
C ASP A 31 -0.74 -7.00 5.21
N VAL A 32 -1.68 -6.80 4.29
CA VAL A 32 -1.52 -5.86 3.17
C VAL A 32 -2.54 -4.74 3.31
N ILE A 33 -2.07 -3.50 3.19
CA ILE A 33 -2.93 -2.32 3.21
C ILE A 33 -2.58 -1.44 2.02
N ALA A 34 -3.58 -0.85 1.38
CA ALA A 34 -3.37 0.04 0.24
C ALA A 34 -4.18 1.32 0.41
N SER A 35 -3.65 2.43 -0.10
CA SER A 35 -4.35 3.70 -0.12
C SER A 35 -4.44 4.25 -1.53
N ASP A 36 -5.48 5.03 -1.79
CA ASP A 36 -5.67 5.74 -3.04
C ASP A 36 -6.74 6.80 -2.82
N GLY A 37 -6.68 7.86 -3.60
CA GLY A 37 -7.73 8.88 -3.58
C GLY A 37 -9.00 8.43 -4.30
N TYR A 38 -8.91 7.38 -5.12
CA TYR A 38 -10.04 6.88 -5.91
C TYR A 38 -10.61 5.63 -5.24
N MET A 39 -11.67 5.80 -4.48
CA MET A 39 -12.26 4.73 -3.67
C MET A 39 -12.68 3.49 -4.47
N PRO A 40 -13.29 3.60 -5.67
CA PRO A 40 -13.66 2.41 -6.43
C PRO A 40 -12.49 1.48 -6.74
N SER A 41 -11.30 2.03 -6.96
CA SER A 41 -10.10 1.24 -7.20
C SER A 41 -9.73 0.42 -5.96
N LEU A 42 -9.82 1.03 -4.78
CA LEU A 42 -9.56 0.35 -3.51
C LEU A 42 -10.59 -0.74 -3.24
N GLU A 43 -11.86 -0.44 -3.43
CA GLU A 43 -12.92 -1.39 -3.17
C GLU A 43 -12.80 -2.63 -4.05
N GLY A 44 -12.49 -2.44 -5.34
CA GLY A 44 -12.29 -3.55 -6.26
C GLY A 44 -11.14 -4.45 -5.84
N THR A 45 -10.04 -3.86 -5.39
CA THR A 45 -8.87 -4.62 -4.93
C THR A 45 -9.17 -5.35 -3.63
N SER A 46 -9.86 -4.70 -2.71
CA SER A 46 -10.27 -5.32 -1.44
C SER A 46 -11.20 -6.51 -1.67
N GLU A 47 -12.16 -6.37 -2.57
CA GLU A 47 -13.07 -7.47 -2.92
C GLU A 47 -12.33 -8.66 -3.51
N LYS A 48 -11.37 -8.39 -4.39
CA LYS A 48 -10.67 -9.45 -5.10
C LYS A 48 -9.66 -10.17 -4.23
N TYR A 49 -8.93 -9.46 -3.39
CA TYR A 49 -7.80 -10.01 -2.64
C TYR A 49 -7.99 -10.04 -1.13
N GLY A 50 -8.99 -9.34 -0.60
CA GLY A 50 -9.25 -9.32 0.85
C GLY A 50 -8.29 -8.46 1.65
N ILE A 51 -7.60 -7.52 1.03
CA ILE A 51 -6.66 -6.64 1.71
C ILE A 51 -7.38 -5.49 2.42
N LYS A 52 -6.67 -4.81 3.32
CA LYS A 52 -7.16 -3.60 3.98
C LYS A 52 -7.00 -2.41 3.05
N ILE A 53 -7.93 -1.47 3.11
CA ILE A 53 -7.90 -0.27 2.30
C ILE A 53 -8.15 0.97 3.16
N THR A 54 -7.59 2.11 2.72
CA THR A 54 -7.79 3.39 3.40
C THR A 54 -7.55 4.51 2.39
N GLN A 55 -8.03 5.71 2.70
CA GLN A 55 -7.70 6.90 1.91
C GLN A 55 -6.62 7.73 2.60
N ASP A 56 -6.10 7.27 3.74
CA ASP A 56 -5.10 7.99 4.51
C ASP A 56 -3.72 7.36 4.31
N ASN A 57 -2.84 8.06 3.59
CA ASN A 57 -1.48 7.59 3.35
C ASN A 57 -0.67 7.42 4.64
N LYS A 58 -0.96 8.23 5.65
CA LYS A 58 -0.27 8.11 6.94
C LYS A 58 -0.62 6.82 7.65
N GLU A 59 -1.84 6.36 7.50
CA GLU A 59 -2.25 5.08 8.07
C GLU A 59 -1.48 3.92 7.43
N VAL A 60 -1.30 3.96 6.11
CA VAL A 60 -0.48 2.98 5.41
C VAL A 60 0.94 3.00 5.95
N ALA A 61 1.52 4.19 6.05
CA ALA A 61 2.90 4.34 6.49
C ALA A 61 3.11 3.86 7.92
N SER A 62 2.20 4.20 8.83
CA SER A 62 2.37 3.88 10.24
C SER A 62 2.10 2.41 10.55
N SER A 63 1.28 1.73 9.74
CA SER A 63 0.90 0.34 10.00
C SER A 63 1.71 -0.68 9.20
N SER A 64 2.64 -0.24 8.34
CA SER A 64 3.37 -1.13 7.45
C SER A 64 4.84 -1.21 7.83
N ASP A 65 5.45 -2.38 7.62
CA ASP A 65 6.90 -2.57 7.78
C ASP A 65 7.65 -2.18 6.52
N VAL A 66 7.00 -2.39 5.36
CA VAL A 66 7.54 -2.02 4.05
C VAL A 66 6.46 -1.24 3.31
N VAL A 67 6.82 -0.09 2.76
CA VAL A 67 5.88 0.76 2.03
C VAL A 67 6.35 0.90 0.59
N PHE A 68 5.48 0.54 -0.36
CA PHE A 68 5.71 0.74 -1.78
C PHE A 68 5.00 2.00 -2.25
N LEU A 69 5.73 2.89 -2.91
CA LEU A 69 5.15 4.09 -3.50
C LEU A 69 4.74 3.79 -4.93
N ALA A 70 3.46 3.55 -5.14
CA ALA A 70 2.91 3.19 -6.44
C ALA A 70 2.10 4.35 -7.05
N VAL A 71 2.57 5.57 -6.83
CA VAL A 71 1.98 6.78 -7.39
C VAL A 71 2.83 7.30 -8.55
N LYS A 72 2.31 8.25 -9.31
CA LYS A 72 3.06 8.85 -10.41
C LYS A 72 4.30 9.59 -9.87
N PRO A 73 5.41 9.61 -10.63
CA PRO A 73 6.64 10.25 -10.15
C PRO A 73 6.49 11.70 -9.68
N ASN A 74 5.60 12.46 -10.31
CA ASN A 74 5.37 13.85 -9.93
C ASN A 74 4.66 14.00 -8.57
N MET A 75 4.21 12.91 -7.99
CA MET A 75 3.57 12.91 -6.68
C MET A 75 4.47 12.39 -5.56
N TYR A 76 5.64 11.85 -5.88
CA TYR A 76 6.53 11.25 -4.89
C TYR A 76 6.89 12.22 -3.78
N GLU A 77 7.31 13.43 -4.14
CA GLU A 77 7.75 14.42 -3.16
C GLU A 77 6.64 14.79 -2.19
N ALA A 78 5.44 15.03 -2.70
CA ALA A 78 4.30 15.38 -1.87
C ALA A 78 3.92 14.25 -0.92
N VAL A 79 3.93 13.01 -1.42
CA VAL A 79 3.60 11.83 -0.60
C VAL A 79 4.67 11.61 0.46
N ILE A 80 5.93 11.70 0.09
CA ILE A 80 7.04 11.53 1.04
C ILE A 80 6.95 12.57 2.16
N ASP A 81 6.68 13.83 1.82
CA ASP A 81 6.50 14.87 2.83
C ASP A 81 5.31 14.58 3.76
N GLU A 82 4.26 14.02 3.20
CA GLU A 82 3.06 13.69 3.98
C GLU A 82 3.32 12.59 5.01
N ILE A 83 4.11 11.58 4.65
CA ILE A 83 4.28 10.38 5.47
C ILE A 83 5.61 10.31 6.22
N LYS A 84 6.51 11.24 6.00
CA LYS A 84 7.89 11.14 6.55
C LYS A 84 7.94 10.97 8.06
N ASP A 85 7.00 11.53 8.78
CA ASP A 85 6.95 11.41 10.25
C ASP A 85 6.32 10.09 10.70
N SER A 86 5.78 9.31 9.77
CA SER A 86 5.10 8.04 10.05
C SER A 86 5.91 6.82 9.63
N VAL A 87 7.09 6.99 9.03
CA VAL A 87 7.86 5.88 8.45
C VAL A 87 9.18 5.59 9.16
N ASP A 88 9.41 6.08 10.33
CA ASP A 88 10.59 5.84 11.15
C ASP A 88 11.72 5.03 10.49
N GLU A 89 11.88 3.75 10.85
CA GLU A 89 12.91 2.86 10.34
C GLU A 89 12.43 1.95 9.22
N LYS A 90 11.28 2.23 8.63
CA LYS A 90 10.68 1.37 7.62
C LYS A 90 11.34 1.58 6.26
N THR A 91 11.36 0.50 5.47
CA THR A 91 11.87 0.58 4.10
C THR A 91 10.79 1.11 3.18
N MET A 92 11.11 2.16 2.46
CA MET A 92 10.22 2.80 1.50
C MET A 92 10.74 2.56 0.08
N ILE A 93 9.88 2.06 -0.75
CA ILE A 93 10.25 1.67 -2.12
C ILE A 93 9.35 2.36 -3.15
#